data_6b07d26abdc21391cb69e4aba1321e14
#
_entry.id   6b07d26abdc21391cb69e4aba1321e14
#
_cell.length_a   1.000
_cell.length_b   1.000
_cell.length_c   1.000
_cell.angle_alpha   90.00
_cell.angle_beta   90.00
_cell.angle_gamma   90.00
#
_symmetry.space_group_name_H-M   'P 1'
#
loop_
_entity.id
_entity.type
_entity.pdbx_description
1 polymer ?
#
loop_
_entity_poly.entity_id
_entity_poly.type
_entity_poly.pdbx_seq_one_letter_code
_entity_poly.pdbx_strand_id
1 'polypeptide(L)'
;MYFLMTTLKLIILLCCSSTVAISYGQTSKADTTLRLEEVVVTGSGTERPISQSPGSIHVVTPLLLRNSPAQSVDDILSMLSGVNTTRSDGISNMHTNVSIRGLAGDEQGRTLVLFDGIPINTSDEGSVNWNSII
;
A
#
# COMPACT_ATOMS: atom_id res chain seq x y z
N MET A 1 -43.88 -2.26 -62.48
CA MET A 1 -42.73 -3.03 -61.96
C MET A 1 -41.61 -2.09 -61.48
N TYR A 2 -41.22 -1.05 -62.19
CA TYR A 2 -40.15 -0.11 -61.80
C TYR A 2 -40.50 0.73 -60.55
N PHE A 3 -41.73 1.11 -60.35
CA PHE A 3 -42.15 1.90 -59.20
C PHE A 3 -42.02 1.14 -57.87
N LEU A 4 -42.32 -0.17 -57.90
CA LEU A 4 -42.17 -1.03 -56.71
C LEU A 4 -40.71 -1.22 -56.32
N MET A 5 -39.81 -1.32 -57.29
CA MET A 5 -38.36 -1.47 -57.06
C MET A 5 -37.73 -0.18 -56.51
N THR A 6 -38.22 1.00 -56.92
CA THR A 6 -37.71 2.29 -56.40
C THR A 6 -38.14 2.53 -54.97
N THR A 7 -39.40 2.22 -54.61
CA THR A 7 -39.88 2.35 -53.20
C THR A 7 -39.19 1.39 -52.27
N LEU A 8 -38.91 0.14 -52.70
CA LEU A 8 -38.17 -0.83 -51.89
C LEU A 8 -36.71 -0.38 -51.61
N LYS A 9 -36.03 0.18 -52.60
CA LYS A 9 -34.68 0.75 -52.41
C LYS A 9 -34.68 1.91 -51.44
N LEU A 10 -35.71 2.80 -51.49
CA LEU A 10 -35.83 3.95 -50.58
C LEU A 10 -36.02 3.51 -49.13
N ILE A 11 -36.83 2.47 -48.89
CA ILE A 11 -37.07 1.91 -47.56
C ILE A 11 -35.78 1.29 -46.97
N ILE A 12 -35.03 0.55 -47.78
CA ILE A 12 -33.74 -0.05 -47.34
C ILE A 12 -32.73 1.05 -46.96
N LEU A 13 -32.65 2.12 -47.73
CA LEU A 13 -31.76 3.22 -47.50
C LEU A 13 -32.14 3.98 -46.22
N LEU A 14 -33.42 4.11 -45.92
CA LEU A 14 -33.93 4.76 -44.69
C LEU A 14 -33.68 3.88 -43.47
N CYS A 15 -33.77 2.56 -43.55
CA CYS A 15 -33.41 1.62 -42.46
C CYS A 15 -31.94 1.61 -42.15
N CYS A 16 -31.05 1.69 -43.15
CA CYS A 16 -29.59 1.76 -42.92
C CYS A 16 -29.15 3.07 -42.22
N SER A 17 -29.83 4.19 -42.44
CA SER A 17 -29.50 5.45 -41.79
C SER A 17 -29.89 5.51 -40.30
N SER A 18 -30.88 4.72 -39.88
CA SER A 18 -31.33 4.68 -38.46
C SER A 18 -30.44 3.85 -37.55
N THR A 19 -29.64 2.92 -38.09
CA THR A 19 -28.74 2.08 -37.29
C THR A 19 -27.44 2.78 -36.88
N VAL A 20 -27.04 3.86 -37.55
CA VAL A 20 -25.80 4.58 -37.24
C VAL A 20 -25.96 5.52 -36.03
N ALA A 21 -27.18 5.88 -35.63
CA ALA A 21 -27.40 6.81 -34.54
C ALA A 21 -27.30 6.23 -33.11
N ILE A 22 -27.17 4.89 -32.96
CA ILE A 22 -27.20 4.24 -31.63
C ILE A 22 -25.79 4.01 -31.04
N SER A 23 -24.73 4.28 -31.79
CA SER A 23 -23.33 3.93 -31.36
C SER A 23 -22.62 4.99 -30.51
N TYR A 24 -23.21 6.11 -30.15
CA TYR A 24 -22.53 7.19 -29.40
C TYR A 24 -22.89 7.24 -27.91
N GLY A 25 -23.43 6.18 -27.33
CA GLY A 25 -23.95 6.18 -25.96
C GLY A 25 -23.07 5.55 -24.87
N GLN A 26 -21.83 5.13 -25.15
CA GLN A 26 -20.96 4.60 -24.10
C GLN A 26 -19.91 5.63 -23.68
N THR A 27 -20.35 6.61 -22.91
CA THR A 27 -19.43 7.35 -22.06
C THR A 27 -18.93 6.37 -21.00
N SER A 28 -17.73 5.87 -21.17
CA SER A 28 -17.02 5.17 -20.11
C SER A 28 -16.95 6.13 -18.93
N LYS A 29 -17.78 5.89 -17.92
CA LYS A 29 -17.66 6.56 -16.62
C LYS A 29 -16.29 6.15 -16.11
N ALA A 30 -15.31 7.03 -16.24
CA ALA A 30 -14.03 6.85 -15.62
C ALA A 30 -14.33 6.61 -14.13
N ASP A 31 -14.12 5.40 -13.68
CA ASP A 31 -14.19 5.06 -12.27
C ASP A 31 -13.06 5.85 -11.59
N THR A 32 -13.40 7.06 -11.16
CA THR A 32 -12.49 7.89 -10.38
C THR A 32 -12.41 7.24 -9.01
N THR A 33 -11.60 6.20 -8.90
CA THR A 33 -11.14 5.72 -7.62
C THR A 33 -10.41 6.89 -6.97
N LEU A 34 -11.10 7.60 -6.09
CA LEU A 34 -10.49 8.55 -5.18
C LEU A 34 -9.48 7.74 -4.35
N ARG A 35 -8.22 7.77 -4.74
CA ARG A 35 -7.14 7.34 -3.86
C ARG A 35 -7.10 8.34 -2.72
N LEU A 36 -7.73 7.97 -1.61
CA LEU A 36 -7.54 8.69 -0.36
C LEU A 36 -6.05 8.60 -0.03
N GLU A 37 -5.42 9.73 0.11
CA GLU A 37 -4.04 9.80 0.56
C GLU A 37 -3.99 9.24 1.99
N GLU A 38 -3.06 8.33 2.23
CA GLU A 38 -2.91 7.69 3.53
C GLU A 38 -2.49 8.73 4.57
N VAL A 39 -3.26 8.83 5.64
CA VAL A 39 -3.02 9.78 6.73
C VAL A 39 -2.32 9.05 7.87
N VAL A 40 -1.26 9.64 8.37
CA VAL A 40 -0.46 9.05 9.46
C VAL A 40 -0.40 10.01 10.63
N VAL A 41 -0.54 9.48 11.84
CA VAL A 41 -0.23 10.21 13.07
C VAL A 41 1.25 10.08 13.33
N THR A 42 1.99 11.14 13.13
CA THR A 42 3.44 11.19 13.41
C THR A 42 3.71 11.63 14.84
N GLY A 43 4.97 11.64 15.25
CA GLY A 43 5.40 12.12 16.57
C GLY A 43 4.96 13.56 16.93
N SER A 44 4.38 14.30 15.99
CA SER A 44 3.73 15.59 16.25
C SER A 44 2.31 15.46 16.83
N GLY A 45 1.76 14.25 16.92
CA GLY A 45 0.42 14.00 17.44
C GLY A 45 -0.73 14.50 16.55
N THR A 46 -0.42 14.98 15.34
CA THR A 46 -1.41 15.54 14.42
C THR A 46 -1.51 14.66 13.18
N GLU A 47 -2.72 14.34 12.76
CA GLU A 47 -2.98 13.64 11.50
C GLU A 47 -2.53 14.50 10.33
N ARG A 48 -1.67 13.94 9.49
CA ARG A 48 -1.17 14.60 8.26
C ARG A 48 -1.05 13.60 7.14
N PRO A 49 -1.26 14.02 5.89
CA PRO A 49 -0.89 13.23 4.73
C PRO A 49 0.61 12.87 4.76
N ILE A 50 0.95 11.67 4.32
CA ILE A 50 2.36 11.20 4.29
C ILE A 50 3.25 12.17 3.52
N SER A 51 2.73 12.72 2.41
CA SER A 51 3.43 13.70 1.58
C SER A 51 3.84 14.98 2.30
N GLN A 52 3.16 15.34 3.39
CA GLN A 52 3.44 16.53 4.20
C GLN A 52 4.25 16.22 5.46
N SER A 53 4.63 14.97 5.67
CA SER A 53 5.46 14.59 6.81
C SER A 53 6.92 14.98 6.58
N PRO A 54 7.60 15.62 7.55
CA PRO A 54 9.02 15.98 7.43
C PRO A 54 9.96 14.78 7.49
N GLY A 55 9.46 13.59 7.87
CA GLY A 55 10.22 12.35 7.98
C GLY A 55 9.94 11.37 6.86
N SER A 56 10.84 10.40 6.68
CA SER A 56 10.58 9.24 5.82
C SER A 56 9.62 8.29 6.55
N ILE A 57 8.46 8.07 5.98
CA ILE A 57 7.43 7.18 6.52
C ILE A 57 7.24 6.02 5.54
N HIS A 58 7.27 4.82 6.06
CA HIS A 58 6.95 3.60 5.32
C HIS A 58 5.73 2.95 5.96
N VAL A 59 4.71 2.71 5.17
CA VAL A 59 3.49 2.03 5.61
C VAL A 59 3.48 0.62 5.03
N VAL A 60 3.35 -0.35 5.90
CA VAL A 60 3.22 -1.76 5.52
C VAL A 60 1.74 -2.08 5.38
N THR A 61 1.29 -2.23 4.15
CA THR A 61 -0.11 -2.51 3.87
C THR A 61 -0.46 -4.00 4.11
N PRO A 62 -1.73 -4.34 4.40
CA PRO A 62 -2.17 -5.73 4.52
C PRO A 62 -1.89 -6.56 3.27
N LEU A 63 -1.88 -5.94 2.09
CA LEU A 63 -1.55 -6.62 0.84
C LEU A 63 -0.07 -7.02 0.79
N LEU A 64 0.82 -6.12 1.23
CA LEU A 64 2.25 -6.42 1.33
C LEU A 64 2.49 -7.57 2.31
N LEU A 65 1.83 -7.55 3.47
CA LEU A 65 1.92 -8.60 4.47
C LEU A 65 1.53 -9.97 3.92
N ARG A 66 0.38 -10.04 3.25
CA ARG A 66 -0.13 -11.31 2.67
C ARG A 66 0.76 -11.89 1.57
N ASN A 67 1.41 -11.05 0.80
CA ASN A 67 2.27 -11.45 -0.32
C ASN A 67 3.74 -11.60 0.09
N SER A 68 4.08 -11.29 1.33
CA SER A 68 5.43 -11.39 1.87
C SER A 68 5.74 -12.83 2.30
N PRO A 69 6.95 -13.35 2.06
CA PRO A 69 7.43 -14.61 2.62
C PRO A 69 7.85 -14.48 4.10
N ALA A 70 7.68 -13.30 4.70
CA ALA A 70 8.08 -13.01 6.08
C ALA A 70 7.32 -13.90 7.08
N GLN A 71 8.03 -14.42 8.07
CA GLN A 71 7.48 -15.24 9.13
C GLN A 71 7.32 -14.48 10.45
N SER A 72 7.95 -13.31 10.54
CA SER A 72 7.96 -12.46 11.72
C SER A 72 7.95 -10.99 11.34
N VAL A 73 7.68 -10.12 12.30
CA VAL A 73 7.62 -8.67 12.08
C VAL A 73 8.99 -8.11 11.67
N ASP A 74 10.06 -8.60 12.28
CA ASP A 74 11.43 -8.17 11.94
C ASP A 74 11.83 -8.56 10.51
N ASP A 75 11.31 -9.68 9.96
CA ASP A 75 11.48 -10.01 8.54
C ASP A 75 10.85 -8.93 7.64
N ILE A 76 9.66 -8.47 7.98
CA ILE A 76 8.97 -7.42 7.23
C ILE A 76 9.76 -6.11 7.30
N LEU A 77 10.26 -5.77 8.48
CA LEU A 77 11.06 -4.56 8.67
C LEU A 77 12.33 -4.59 7.83
N SER A 78 12.96 -5.76 7.66
CA SER A 78 14.16 -5.92 6.83
C SER A 78 13.93 -5.63 5.35
N MET A 79 12.68 -5.71 4.87
CA MET A 79 12.30 -5.40 3.49
C MET A 79 12.15 -3.89 3.25
N LEU A 80 12.09 -3.08 4.30
CA LEU A 80 11.90 -1.64 4.19
C LEU A 80 13.23 -0.93 3.87
N SER A 81 13.16 0.04 2.98
CA SER A 81 14.33 0.83 2.63
C SER A 81 14.86 1.61 3.82
N GLY A 82 16.17 1.51 4.09
CA GLY A 82 16.81 2.21 5.20
C GLY A 82 16.64 1.54 6.56
N VAL A 83 16.05 0.36 6.62
CA VAL A 83 15.98 -0.48 7.82
C VAL A 83 16.95 -1.64 7.66
N ASN A 84 17.78 -1.86 8.67
CA ASN A 84 18.67 -2.98 8.73
C ASN A 84 18.35 -3.84 9.96
N THR A 85 18.23 -5.13 9.79
CA THR A 85 17.95 -6.08 10.86
C THR A 85 19.12 -7.07 10.99
N THR A 86 19.62 -7.25 12.20
CA THR A 86 20.69 -8.21 12.51
C THR A 86 20.20 -9.14 13.60
N ARG A 87 20.24 -10.45 13.33
CA ARG A 87 19.87 -11.50 14.29
C ARG A 87 21.13 -12.09 14.91
N SER A 88 21.24 -12.03 16.21
CA SER A 88 22.36 -12.62 16.94
C SER A 88 22.17 -14.13 17.18
N ASP A 89 20.92 -14.58 17.34
CA ASP A 89 20.59 -15.94 17.78
C ASP A 89 20.01 -16.83 16.65
N GLY A 90 20.43 -16.61 15.43
CA GLY A 90 20.01 -17.42 14.27
C GLY A 90 18.51 -17.38 14.02
N ILE A 91 17.81 -18.51 14.14
CA ILE A 91 16.36 -18.61 13.86
C ILE A 91 15.51 -17.99 14.99
N SER A 92 16.07 -17.88 16.20
CA SER A 92 15.38 -17.25 17.33
C SER A 92 15.36 -15.73 17.15
N ASN A 93 14.18 -15.13 17.09
CA ASN A 93 14.01 -13.70 16.92
C ASN A 93 14.06 -12.93 18.27
N MET A 94 14.52 -13.56 19.35
CA MET A 94 14.54 -12.92 20.68
C MET A 94 15.44 -11.69 20.71
N HIS A 95 16.58 -11.74 20.00
CA HIS A 95 17.56 -10.65 19.99
C HIS A 95 17.82 -10.18 18.55
N THR A 96 16.78 -9.69 17.89
CA THR A 96 16.93 -9.01 16.60
C THR A 96 17.18 -7.54 16.83
N ASN A 97 18.34 -7.06 16.39
CA ASN A 97 18.65 -5.64 16.38
C ASN A 97 18.06 -5.00 15.13
N VAL A 98 17.23 -3.99 15.32
CA VAL A 98 16.63 -3.19 14.23
C VAL A 98 17.24 -1.80 14.25
N SER A 99 17.94 -1.45 13.18
CA SER A 99 18.53 -0.13 13.01
C SER A 99 17.94 0.62 11.85
N ILE A 100 17.69 1.91 12.04
CA ILE A 100 17.16 2.81 11.01
C ILE A 100 18.32 3.70 10.53
N ARG A 101 18.55 3.71 9.22
CA ARG A 101 19.60 4.49 8.55
C ARG A 101 21.01 4.25 9.11
N GLY A 102 21.25 3.03 9.60
CA GLY A 102 22.57 2.67 10.16
C GLY A 102 22.94 3.40 11.46
N LEU A 103 21.98 4.01 12.14
CA LEU A 103 22.24 4.79 13.36
C LEU A 103 22.42 3.94 14.63
N ALA A 104 22.04 2.68 14.59
CA ALA A 104 22.31 1.74 15.67
C ALA A 104 23.53 0.92 15.25
N GLY A 105 24.61 1.03 15.98
CA GLY A 105 25.69 0.03 15.93
C GLY A 105 25.16 -1.33 16.41
N ASP A 106 25.95 -2.06 17.17
CA ASP A 106 25.52 -3.37 17.71
C ASP A 106 24.50 -3.27 18.86
N GLU A 107 24.09 -2.06 19.26
CA GLU A 107 23.18 -1.81 20.38
C GLU A 107 21.75 -1.56 19.91
N GLN A 108 20.78 -2.29 20.47
CA GLN A 108 19.34 -2.23 20.11
C GLN A 108 18.61 -0.95 20.58
N GLY A 109 19.19 -0.19 21.47
CA GLY A 109 18.48 0.87 22.23
C GLY A 109 18.12 2.16 21.48
N ARG A 110 18.38 2.24 20.16
CA ARG A 110 18.19 3.50 19.39
C ARG A 110 16.92 3.55 18.55
N THR A 111 16.18 2.47 18.51
CA THR A 111 14.92 2.39 17.76
C THR A 111 13.76 2.19 18.73
N LEU A 112 12.89 3.17 18.82
CA LEU A 112 11.67 3.05 19.62
C LEU A 112 10.65 2.21 18.86
N VAL A 113 10.15 1.16 19.49
CA VAL A 113 9.09 0.32 18.95
C VAL A 113 7.83 0.49 19.80
N LEU A 114 6.75 0.82 19.13
CA LEU A 114 5.44 0.99 19.75
C LEU A 114 4.49 -0.09 19.25
N PHE A 115 3.81 -0.76 20.16
CA PHE A 115 2.71 -1.67 19.86
C PHE A 115 1.41 -1.01 20.37
N ASP A 116 0.49 -0.68 19.47
CA ASP A 116 -0.71 0.11 19.75
C ASP A 116 -0.42 1.43 20.52
N GLY A 117 0.71 2.07 20.19
CA GLY A 117 1.14 3.30 20.82
C GLY A 117 1.87 3.14 22.17
N ILE A 118 2.02 1.92 22.66
CA ILE A 118 2.72 1.60 23.91
C ILE A 118 4.15 1.16 23.59
N PRO A 119 5.17 1.77 24.22
CA PRO A 119 6.56 1.33 24.08
C PRO A 119 6.73 -0.12 24.59
N ILE A 120 7.35 -0.97 23.76
CA ILE A 120 7.65 -2.37 24.12
C ILE A 120 9.15 -2.63 24.28
N ASN A 121 9.96 -1.59 24.13
CA ASN A 121 11.38 -1.68 24.42
C ASN A 121 11.60 -1.96 25.92
N THR A 122 12.55 -2.84 26.24
CA THR A 122 12.96 -3.09 27.63
C THR A 122 13.61 -1.84 28.22
N SER A 123 13.41 -1.60 29.52
CA SER A 123 13.90 -0.38 30.18
C SER A 123 15.38 -0.41 30.48
N ASP A 124 16.01 -1.57 30.45
CA ASP A 124 17.43 -1.78 30.74
C ASP A 124 18.32 -1.61 29.49
N GLU A 125 18.03 -2.33 28.44
CA GLU A 125 18.84 -2.38 27.22
C GLU A 125 18.15 -1.73 26.00
N GLY A 126 16.90 -1.34 26.13
CA GLY A 126 16.09 -0.82 25.00
C GLY A 126 15.80 -1.89 23.94
N SER A 127 16.07 -3.15 24.22
CA SER A 127 15.82 -4.26 23.32
C SER A 127 14.35 -4.57 23.15
N VAL A 128 13.99 -5.26 22.08
CA VAL A 128 12.62 -5.73 21.82
C VAL A 128 12.61 -7.22 21.62
N ASN A 129 11.74 -7.90 22.33
CA ASN A 129 11.49 -9.33 22.11
C ASN A 129 10.49 -9.48 20.95
N TRP A 130 11.01 -9.71 19.75
CA TRP A 130 10.19 -9.82 18.54
C TRP A 130 9.31 -11.06 18.51
N ASN A 131 9.62 -12.11 19.28
CA ASN A 131 8.77 -13.31 19.40
C ASN A 131 7.47 -13.04 20.18
N SER A 132 7.39 -11.96 20.92
CA SER A 132 6.17 -11.59 21.67
C SER A 132 5.14 -10.84 20.79
N ILE A 133 5.55 -10.47 19.59
CA ILE A 133 4.69 -9.74 18.64
C ILE A 133 4.19 -10.75 17.60
N ILE A 134 2.94 -11.20 17.77
CA ILE A 134 2.29 -12.18 16.88
C ILE A 134 1.24 -11.45 16.04
#